data_3d7ee549791adf3a0477d0e020fe92e8
#
_entry.id   3d7ee549791adf3a0477d0e020fe92e8
#
_cell.length_a   1.000
_cell.length_b   1.000
_cell.length_c   1.000
_cell.angle_alpha   90.00
_cell.angle_beta   90.00
_cell.angle_gamma   90.00
#
_symmetry.space_group_name_H-M   'P 1'
#
loop_
_entity.id
_entity.type
_entity.pdbx_description
1 polymer ?
#
loop_
_entity_poly.entity_id
_entity_poly.type
_entity_poly.pdbx_seq_one_letter_code
_entity_poly.pdbx_strand_id
1 'polypeptide(L)'
;VTGVSLMLLFVFFAARMNFEFGFVTLIIAHITFDVPYVILNIMPKFRQMNPHLYEAAQDLGCSPVSAFFKVVLPEILPGVISGFLMSFTFSLDDFVISYFTSGATSQTLPITIYSMTRRKVSPEINALSTIIFVIVVIVLVVKNVIERRNAVKRGVK
;
A
#
# COMPACT_ATOMS: atom_id res chain seq x y z
N VAL A 1 16.04 10.06 2.61
CA VAL A 1 15.71 11.34 3.27
C VAL A 1 14.47 11.19 4.14
N THR A 2 13.33 10.71 3.63
CA THR A 2 12.04 10.61 4.36
C THR A 2 12.13 9.77 5.65
N GLY A 3 12.78 8.61 5.64
CA GLY A 3 12.93 7.77 6.83
C GLY A 3 13.69 8.45 7.97
N VAL A 4 14.77 9.15 7.64
CA VAL A 4 15.55 9.93 8.63
C VAL A 4 14.77 11.11 9.16
N SER A 5 14.04 11.81 8.29
CA SER A 5 13.19 12.94 8.71
C SER A 5 12.07 12.52 9.66
N LEU A 6 11.43 11.38 9.37
CA LEU A 6 10.41 10.79 10.24
C LEU A 6 11.01 10.33 11.58
N MET A 7 12.20 9.72 11.55
CA MET A 7 12.91 9.36 12.77
C MET A 7 13.17 10.59 13.65
N LEU A 8 13.71 11.67 13.08
CA LEU A 8 13.98 12.90 13.84
C LEU A 8 12.69 13.52 14.42
N LEU A 9 11.61 13.50 13.65
CA LEU A 9 10.30 13.95 14.11
C LEU A 9 9.81 13.11 15.29
N PHE A 10 9.91 11.78 15.19
CA PHE A 10 9.52 10.89 16.29
C PHE A 10 10.42 11.01 17.51
N VAL A 11 11.73 11.21 17.35
CA VAL A 11 12.65 11.50 18.47
C VAL A 11 12.22 12.78 19.19
N PHE A 12 11.86 13.83 18.45
CA PHE A 12 11.37 15.06 19.04
C PHE A 12 10.09 14.87 19.86
N PHE A 13 9.13 14.11 19.34
CA PHE A 13 7.90 13.77 20.05
C PHE A 13 8.16 12.84 21.23
N ALA A 14 9.03 11.84 21.07
CA ALA A 14 9.41 10.90 22.13
C ALA A 14 10.01 11.62 23.34
N ALA A 15 10.89 12.58 23.10
CA ALA A 15 11.50 13.39 24.16
C ALA A 15 10.48 14.25 24.94
N ARG A 16 9.35 14.61 24.31
CA ARG A 16 8.31 15.45 24.91
C ARG A 16 7.19 14.68 25.57
N MET A 17 6.86 13.49 25.08
CA MET A 17 5.66 12.72 25.47
C MET A 17 5.97 11.36 26.11
N ASN A 18 7.20 11.05 26.42
CA ASN A 18 7.65 9.72 26.88
C ASN A 18 7.15 8.58 25.99
N PHE A 19 7.30 8.76 24.68
CA PHE A 19 6.82 7.82 23.68
C PHE A 19 7.99 6.94 23.17
N GLU A 20 7.81 5.63 23.15
CA GLU A 20 8.83 4.70 22.69
C GLU A 20 8.62 4.33 21.22
N PHE A 21 9.75 4.14 20.51
CA PHE A 21 9.71 3.60 19.14
C PHE A 21 9.20 2.16 19.15
N GLY A 22 8.26 1.86 18.25
CA GLY A 22 7.66 0.53 18.19
C GLY A 22 6.69 0.39 17.01
N PHE A 23 5.74 -0.51 17.17
CA PHE A 23 4.75 -0.81 16.15
C PHE A 23 3.91 0.41 15.70
N VAL A 24 3.58 1.30 16.64
CA VAL A 24 2.78 2.51 16.35
C VAL A 24 3.56 3.51 15.49
N THR A 25 4.83 3.76 15.80
CA THR A 25 5.69 4.64 14.97
C THR A 25 5.89 4.08 13.58
N LEU A 26 6.04 2.77 13.47
CA LEU A 26 6.15 2.07 12.21
C LEU A 26 4.89 2.28 11.35
N ILE A 27 3.69 2.05 11.91
CA ILE A 27 2.43 2.25 11.19
C ILE A 27 2.27 3.70 10.73
N ILE A 28 2.49 4.67 11.62
CA ILE A 28 2.35 6.09 11.27
C ILE A 28 3.33 6.47 10.15
N ALA A 29 4.56 5.97 10.20
CA ALA A 29 5.56 6.22 9.17
C ALA A 29 5.13 5.65 7.80
N HIS A 30 4.64 4.41 7.77
CA HIS A 30 4.15 3.79 6.54
C HIS A 30 2.92 4.50 5.99
N ILE A 31 1.94 4.83 6.83
CA ILE A 31 0.77 5.61 6.39
C ILE A 31 1.20 6.94 5.77
N THR A 32 2.10 7.67 6.45
CA THR A 32 2.59 8.98 5.95
C THR A 32 3.29 8.86 4.60
N PHE A 33 4.04 7.79 4.41
CA PHE A 33 4.75 7.53 3.16
C PHE A 33 3.82 7.07 2.04
N ASP A 34 2.82 6.25 2.35
CA ASP A 34 1.94 5.64 1.37
C ASP A 34 0.81 6.55 0.89
N VAL A 35 0.35 7.50 1.73
CA VAL A 35 -0.74 8.43 1.39
C VAL A 35 -0.56 9.12 0.02
N PRO A 36 0.59 9.70 -0.34
CA PRO A 36 0.79 10.30 -1.65
C PRO A 36 0.55 9.33 -2.80
N TYR A 37 0.99 8.08 -2.68
CA TYR A 37 0.81 7.05 -3.71
C TYR A 37 -0.64 6.64 -3.87
N VAL A 38 -1.38 6.51 -2.76
CA VAL A 38 -2.83 6.25 -2.78
C VAL A 38 -3.56 7.39 -3.50
N ILE A 39 -3.25 8.64 -3.15
CA ILE A 39 -3.85 9.82 -3.78
C ILE A 39 -3.59 9.82 -5.28
N LEU A 40 -2.35 9.56 -5.71
CA LEU A 40 -1.98 9.52 -7.13
C LEU A 40 -2.72 8.43 -7.91
N ASN A 41 -3.07 7.31 -7.28
CA ASN A 41 -3.85 6.25 -7.92
C ASN A 41 -5.36 6.56 -7.98
N ILE A 42 -5.90 7.26 -6.99
CA ILE A 42 -7.33 7.59 -6.93
C ILE A 42 -7.65 8.83 -7.79
N MET A 43 -6.75 9.81 -7.84
CA MET A 43 -6.97 11.09 -8.52
C MET A 43 -7.42 10.96 -9.98
N PRO A 44 -6.84 10.09 -10.83
CA PRO A 44 -7.30 9.93 -12.20
C PRO A 44 -8.74 9.42 -12.28
N LYS A 45 -9.16 8.55 -11.38
CA LYS A 45 -10.54 8.04 -11.32
C LYS A 45 -11.52 9.13 -10.90
N PHE A 46 -11.14 9.95 -9.94
CA PHE A 46 -11.92 11.12 -9.55
C PHE A 46 -12.12 12.10 -10.70
N ARG A 47 -11.07 12.35 -11.49
CA ARG A 47 -11.14 13.26 -12.66
C ARG A 47 -11.94 12.71 -13.83
N GLN A 48 -12.03 11.38 -13.95
CA GLN A 48 -12.81 10.72 -15.01
C GLN A 48 -14.30 10.58 -14.65
N MET A 49 -14.64 10.72 -13.37
CA MET A 49 -16.02 10.65 -12.89
C MET A 49 -16.82 11.87 -13.39
N ASN A 50 -18.08 11.64 -13.78
CA ASN A 50 -18.97 12.74 -14.10
C ASN A 50 -19.28 13.56 -12.83
N PRO A 51 -18.96 14.87 -12.79
CA PRO A 51 -19.16 15.71 -11.61
C PRO A 51 -20.62 15.81 -11.17
N HIS A 52 -21.57 15.68 -12.10
CA HIS A 52 -23.01 15.80 -11.82
C HIS A 52 -23.61 14.56 -11.14
N LEU A 53 -22.89 13.43 -11.10
CA LEU A 53 -23.42 12.22 -10.43
C LEU A 53 -23.68 12.42 -8.94
N TYR A 54 -22.80 13.16 -8.27
CA TYR A 54 -22.94 13.46 -6.85
C TYR A 54 -24.12 14.40 -6.58
N GLU A 55 -24.28 15.44 -7.40
CA GLU A 55 -25.39 16.41 -7.33
C GLU A 55 -26.71 15.71 -7.62
N ALA A 56 -26.80 14.92 -8.68
CA ALA A 56 -27.99 14.17 -9.03
C ALA A 56 -28.46 13.20 -7.93
N ALA A 57 -27.50 12.58 -7.22
CA ALA A 57 -27.84 11.73 -6.08
C ALA A 57 -28.45 12.53 -4.91
N GLN A 58 -27.99 13.75 -4.69
CA GLN A 58 -28.57 14.63 -3.66
C GLN A 58 -29.94 15.16 -4.07
N ASP A 59 -30.15 15.50 -5.32
CA ASP A 59 -31.45 15.92 -5.87
C ASP A 59 -32.51 14.81 -5.74
N LEU A 60 -32.08 13.54 -5.80
CA LEU A 60 -32.91 12.38 -5.52
C LEU A 60 -33.13 12.09 -4.02
N GLY A 61 -32.72 13.02 -3.13
CA GLY A 61 -32.95 12.94 -1.69
C GLY A 61 -31.88 12.17 -0.91
N CYS A 62 -30.74 11.82 -1.49
CA CYS A 62 -29.64 11.24 -0.76
C CYS A 62 -28.97 12.29 0.14
N SER A 63 -28.67 11.91 1.40
CA SER A 63 -27.77 12.73 2.22
C SER A 63 -26.35 12.77 1.62
N PRO A 64 -25.55 13.82 1.89
CA PRO A 64 -24.19 13.94 1.35
C PRO A 64 -23.31 12.71 1.60
N VAL A 65 -23.39 12.13 2.81
CA VAL A 65 -22.65 10.92 3.18
C VAL A 65 -23.17 9.70 2.40
N SER A 66 -24.49 9.56 2.25
CA SER A 66 -25.08 8.47 1.48
C SER A 66 -24.73 8.56 0.00
N ALA A 67 -24.75 9.75 -0.59
CA ALA A 67 -24.34 9.99 -1.97
C ALA A 67 -22.86 9.61 -2.20
N PHE A 68 -21.98 9.96 -1.25
CA PHE A 68 -20.58 9.55 -1.33
C PHE A 68 -20.41 8.03 -1.35
N PHE A 69 -20.99 7.31 -0.40
CA PHE A 69 -20.81 5.87 -0.32
C PHE A 69 -21.54 5.07 -1.40
N LYS A 70 -22.68 5.56 -1.89
CA LYS A 70 -23.48 4.84 -2.89
C LYS A 70 -23.13 5.15 -4.33
N VAL A 71 -22.58 6.33 -4.60
CA VAL A 71 -22.31 6.80 -5.95
C VAL A 71 -20.82 7.04 -6.18
N VAL A 72 -20.19 7.91 -5.37
CA VAL A 72 -18.78 8.29 -5.59
C VAL A 72 -17.84 7.14 -5.32
N LEU A 73 -17.96 6.50 -4.16
CA LEU A 73 -17.04 5.44 -3.75
C LEU A 73 -17.02 4.25 -4.72
N PRO A 74 -18.16 3.72 -5.22
CA PRO A 74 -18.12 2.63 -6.22
C PRO A 74 -17.45 3.03 -7.53
N GLU A 75 -17.62 4.28 -7.96
CA GLU A 75 -17.01 4.80 -9.20
C GLU A 75 -15.49 4.90 -9.10
N ILE A 76 -14.97 5.35 -7.96
CA ILE A 76 -13.52 5.46 -7.72
C ILE A 76 -12.90 4.17 -7.18
N LEU A 77 -13.69 3.14 -6.85
CA LEU A 77 -13.24 1.89 -6.25
C LEU A 77 -12.07 1.21 -6.99
N PRO A 78 -12.02 1.17 -8.33
CA PRO A 78 -10.86 0.63 -9.04
C PRO A 78 -9.56 1.38 -8.73
N GLY A 79 -9.63 2.69 -8.52
CA GLY A 79 -8.49 3.51 -8.10
C GLY A 79 -8.08 3.23 -6.65
N VAL A 80 -9.06 3.06 -5.76
CA VAL A 80 -8.82 2.70 -4.36
C VAL A 80 -8.13 1.34 -4.25
N ILE A 81 -8.61 0.32 -4.98
CA ILE A 81 -8.00 -1.01 -5.00
C ILE A 81 -6.57 -0.94 -5.54
N SER A 82 -6.35 -0.20 -6.62
CA SER A 82 -5.02 -0.02 -7.20
C SER A 82 -4.07 0.67 -6.21
N GLY A 83 -4.53 1.74 -5.56
CA GLY A 83 -3.77 2.46 -4.52
C GLY A 83 -3.44 1.57 -3.32
N PHE A 84 -4.40 0.78 -2.85
CA PHE A 84 -4.19 -0.19 -1.78
C PHE A 84 -3.13 -1.25 -2.12
N LEU A 85 -3.22 -1.85 -3.31
CA LEU A 85 -2.25 -2.85 -3.75
C LEU A 85 -0.84 -2.27 -3.87
N MET A 86 -0.73 -1.02 -4.33
CA MET A 86 0.55 -0.34 -4.45
C MET A 86 1.15 -0.02 -3.07
N SER A 87 0.37 0.54 -2.15
CA SER A 87 0.80 0.81 -0.78
C SER A 87 1.18 -0.47 -0.05
N PHE A 88 0.40 -1.52 -0.21
CA PHE A 88 0.72 -2.83 0.38
C PHE A 88 2.06 -3.36 -0.12
N THR A 89 2.34 -3.24 -1.42
CA THR A 89 3.62 -3.66 -2.00
C THR A 89 4.77 -2.84 -1.45
N PHE A 90 4.65 -1.51 -1.40
CA PHE A 90 5.69 -0.64 -0.86
C PHE A 90 5.93 -0.88 0.62
N SER A 91 4.87 -1.07 1.41
CA SER A 91 4.98 -1.35 2.83
C SER A 91 5.68 -2.69 3.12
N LEU A 92 5.46 -3.71 2.29
CA LEU A 92 6.13 -5.02 2.45
C LEU A 92 7.62 -4.98 2.10
N ASP A 93 8.00 -4.20 1.10
CA ASP A 93 9.38 -4.14 0.59
C ASP A 93 10.21 -3.02 1.25
N ASP A 94 9.57 -2.18 2.07
CA ASP A 94 10.26 -1.06 2.70
C ASP A 94 11.22 -1.52 3.80
N PHE A 95 12.50 -1.29 3.55
CA PHE A 95 13.57 -1.47 4.52
C PHE A 95 13.94 -0.15 5.22
N VAL A 96 13.99 0.95 4.47
CA VAL A 96 14.61 2.19 4.93
C VAL A 96 13.77 2.87 6.01
N ILE A 97 12.48 3.05 5.77
CA ILE A 97 11.58 3.68 6.73
C ILE A 97 11.43 2.79 7.94
N SER A 98 11.20 1.49 7.71
CA SER A 98 11.11 0.49 8.77
C SER A 98 12.33 0.48 9.66
N TYR A 99 13.54 0.55 9.10
CA TYR A 99 14.80 0.52 9.86
C TYR A 99 14.91 1.70 10.85
N PHE A 100 14.45 2.88 10.44
CA PHE A 100 14.53 4.08 11.27
C PHE A 100 13.35 4.27 12.24
N THR A 101 12.23 3.58 12.04
CA THR A 101 10.99 3.83 12.77
C THR A 101 10.44 2.64 13.56
N SER A 102 10.97 1.42 13.37
CA SER A 102 10.43 0.20 13.99
C SER A 102 10.75 0.04 15.49
N GLY A 103 11.79 0.67 15.99
CA GLY A 103 12.25 0.41 17.37
C GLY A 103 12.78 -1.02 17.58
N ALA A 104 13.03 -1.37 18.83
CA ALA A 104 13.64 -2.67 19.20
C ALA A 104 12.65 -3.85 19.16
N THR A 105 11.36 -3.58 19.33
CA THR A 105 10.30 -4.59 19.52
C THR A 105 9.54 -4.97 18.24
N SER A 106 9.66 -4.18 17.18
CA SER A 106 8.85 -4.31 15.95
C SER A 106 9.74 -4.49 14.74
N GLN A 107 10.21 -5.72 14.50
CA GLN A 107 11.05 -6.01 13.34
C GLN A 107 10.19 -6.42 12.15
N THR A 108 10.42 -5.76 11.00
CA THR A 108 9.81 -6.14 9.72
C THR A 108 10.63 -7.22 9.01
N LEU A 109 10.01 -7.92 8.06
CA LEU A 109 10.67 -8.94 7.27
C LEU A 109 11.96 -8.44 6.57
N PRO A 110 11.96 -7.25 5.90
CA PRO A 110 13.18 -6.71 5.30
C PRO A 110 14.32 -6.47 6.29
N ILE A 111 14.01 -5.97 7.49
CA ILE A 111 15.02 -5.77 8.55
C ILE A 111 15.61 -7.12 9.00
N THR A 112 14.76 -8.12 9.16
CA THR A 112 15.18 -9.47 9.56
C THR A 112 16.10 -10.09 8.50
N ILE A 113 15.70 -10.02 7.22
CA ILE A 113 16.52 -10.52 6.10
C ILE A 113 17.87 -9.79 6.07
N TYR A 114 17.88 -8.47 6.21
CA TYR A 114 19.11 -7.67 6.23
C TYR A 114 20.02 -8.07 7.41
N SER A 115 19.47 -8.29 8.59
CA SER A 115 20.23 -8.73 9.78
C SER A 115 20.88 -10.10 9.59
N MET A 116 20.17 -11.00 8.91
CA MET A 116 20.66 -12.35 8.60
C MET A 116 21.78 -12.31 7.54
N THR A 117 21.64 -11.48 6.50
CA THR A 117 22.66 -11.37 5.43
C THR A 117 23.99 -10.81 5.94
N ARG A 118 23.97 -9.96 6.96
CA ARG A 118 25.19 -9.44 7.62
C ARG A 118 26.01 -10.50 8.35
N ARG A 119 25.39 -11.57 8.82
CA ARG A 119 26.11 -12.60 9.63
C ARG A 119 26.63 -13.74 8.76
N LYS A 120 25.79 -14.30 7.91
CA LYS A 120 26.09 -15.30 6.84
C LYS A 120 24.80 -15.51 6.07
N VAL A 121 24.85 -15.51 4.73
CA VAL A 121 23.68 -15.88 3.92
C VAL A 121 23.35 -17.34 4.21
N SER A 122 22.27 -17.58 4.96
CA SER A 122 21.84 -18.95 5.26
C SER A 122 21.08 -19.53 4.06
N PRO A 123 21.14 -20.86 3.84
CA PRO A 123 20.35 -21.52 2.80
C PRO A 123 18.84 -21.25 2.93
N GLU A 124 18.37 -20.96 4.13
CA GLU A 124 16.97 -20.65 4.44
C GLU A 124 16.49 -19.37 3.74
N ILE A 125 17.33 -18.32 3.68
CA ILE A 125 17.01 -17.05 2.98
C ILE A 125 16.89 -17.31 1.49
N ASN A 126 17.78 -18.10 0.91
CA ASN A 126 17.72 -18.45 -0.50
C ASN A 126 16.45 -19.27 -0.81
N ALA A 127 16.09 -20.21 0.07
CA ALA A 127 14.86 -20.99 -0.06
C ALA A 127 13.61 -20.08 0.01
N LEU A 128 13.56 -19.17 0.99
CA LEU A 128 12.45 -18.22 1.14
C LEU A 128 12.32 -17.33 -0.09
N SER A 129 13.42 -16.74 -0.57
CA SER A 129 13.42 -15.89 -1.77
C SER A 129 12.96 -16.65 -3.01
N THR A 130 13.40 -17.91 -3.16
CA THR A 130 12.98 -18.76 -4.27
C THR A 130 11.49 -19.07 -4.21
N ILE A 131 10.95 -19.38 -3.03
CA ILE A 131 9.51 -19.66 -2.85
C ILE A 131 8.69 -18.42 -3.21
N ILE A 132 9.06 -17.24 -2.67
CA ILE A 132 8.37 -15.99 -2.97
C ILE A 132 8.42 -15.71 -4.48
N PHE A 133 9.58 -15.84 -5.11
CA PHE A 133 9.73 -15.63 -6.54
C PHE A 133 8.82 -16.56 -7.35
N VAL A 134 8.79 -17.85 -7.04
CA VAL A 134 7.93 -18.84 -7.72
C VAL A 134 6.46 -18.48 -7.56
N ILE A 135 6.02 -18.10 -6.35
CA ILE A 135 4.64 -17.67 -6.11
C ILE A 135 4.28 -16.46 -6.98
N VAL A 136 5.13 -15.43 -7.01
CA VAL A 136 4.91 -14.23 -7.81
C VAL A 136 4.82 -14.58 -9.30
N VAL A 137 5.72 -15.42 -9.81
CA VAL A 137 5.70 -15.86 -11.21
C VAL A 137 4.40 -16.62 -11.52
N ILE A 138 3.97 -17.53 -10.66
CA ILE A 138 2.70 -18.26 -10.83
C ILE A 138 1.52 -17.28 -10.89
N VAL A 139 1.44 -16.33 -9.97
CA VAL A 139 0.37 -15.32 -9.94
C VAL A 139 0.35 -14.48 -11.23
N LEU A 140 1.52 -14.03 -11.69
CA LEU A 140 1.63 -13.28 -12.94
C LEU A 140 1.22 -14.08 -14.16
N VAL A 141 1.63 -15.34 -14.25
CA VAL A 141 1.25 -16.25 -15.35
C VAL A 141 -0.26 -16.49 -15.34
N VAL A 142 -0.84 -16.80 -14.18
CA VAL A 142 -2.28 -17.01 -14.03
C VAL A 142 -3.06 -15.76 -14.43
N LYS A 143 -2.65 -14.59 -13.94
CA LYS A 143 -3.25 -13.31 -14.33
C LYS A 143 -3.20 -13.12 -15.85
N ASN A 144 -2.05 -13.27 -16.46
CA ASN A 144 -1.86 -13.08 -17.90
C ASN A 144 -2.71 -14.07 -18.73
N VAL A 145 -2.81 -15.32 -18.30
CA VAL A 145 -3.66 -16.33 -18.96
C VAL A 145 -5.14 -15.96 -18.85
N ILE A 146 -5.59 -15.50 -17.68
CA ILE A 146 -6.98 -15.06 -17.47
C ILE A 146 -7.29 -13.83 -18.33
N GLU A 147 -6.41 -12.83 -18.35
CA GLU A 147 -6.58 -11.63 -19.18
C GLU A 147 -6.65 -11.94 -20.68
N ARG A 148 -5.77 -12.82 -21.17
CA ARG A 148 -5.81 -13.28 -22.56
C ARG A 148 -7.11 -14.00 -22.91
N ARG A 149 -7.59 -14.89 -22.03
CA ARG A 149 -8.88 -15.59 -22.24
C ARG A 149 -10.06 -14.61 -22.27
N ASN A 150 -10.05 -13.59 -21.42
CA ASN A 150 -11.10 -12.58 -21.39
C ASN A 150 -11.03 -11.63 -22.60
N ALA A 151 -9.83 -11.30 -23.09
CA ALA A 151 -9.64 -10.50 -24.30
C ALA A 151 -10.18 -11.24 -25.54
N VAL A 152 -9.88 -12.54 -25.68
CA VAL A 152 -10.41 -13.38 -26.77
C VAL A 152 -11.94 -13.46 -26.73
N LYS A 153 -12.54 -13.59 -25.54
CA LYS A 153 -14.01 -13.60 -25.40
C LYS A 153 -14.68 -12.26 -25.71
N ARG A 154 -13.97 -11.14 -25.56
CA ARG A 154 -14.47 -9.78 -25.87
C ARG A 154 -14.25 -9.37 -27.34
N GLY A 155 -13.30 -9.97 -28.03
CA GLY A 155 -12.98 -9.69 -29.44
C GLY A 155 -13.83 -10.47 -30.45
N VAL A 156 -14.77 -11.29 -30.00
CA VAL A 156 -15.72 -12.04 -30.82
C VAL A 156 -17.10 -11.36 -30.77
N LYS A 157 -17.12 -10.04 -30.90
CA LYS A 157 -18.34 -9.29 -31.19
C LYS A 157 -18.04 -8.25 -32.25
#